data_9b86fe846898156ab0a2309aaf7d6b49
#
_entry.id   9b86fe846898156ab0a2309aaf7d6b49
#
_cell.length_a   1.000
_cell.length_b   1.000
_cell.length_c   1.000
_cell.angle_alpha   90.00
_cell.angle_beta   90.00
_cell.angle_gamma   90.00
#
_symmetry.space_group_name_H-M   'P 1'
#
loop_
_entity.id
_entity.type
_entity.pdbx_description
1 polymer ?
#
loop_
_entity_poly.entity_id
_entity_poly.type
_entity_poly.pdbx_seq_one_letter_code
_entity_poly.pdbx_strand_id
1 'polypeptide(L)'
;MEQLKYDIHPHITAFSTKRGGAGQYGGFNITHYCGDNKQHVAHCRALLCRELGITDDWLVLPRQTHGCEVLNIDAAFMNDSSERQTERLHGIDAVITALPRTCIGVSTADCVPILLCDTQRMVVAAVHAGWRGTVARIVEHCIESMDKIHGCRPQDIKAVIAPSIGCAAFEVGDEVYAAFEKGGFPMKEIATRQAKWHIDLWEANRLQLLACGVPAQNIEIAGICTHTQHAEWFSARRLGIESGRIFNGIMIG
;
A
#
# COMPACT_ATOMS: atom_id res chain seq x y z
N MET A 1 -15.16 -6.85 -11.70
CA MET A 1 -13.88 -6.82 -10.95
C MET A 1 -14.17 -7.18 -9.50
N GLU A 2 -13.36 -8.06 -8.89
CA GLU A 2 -13.50 -8.42 -7.48
C GLU A 2 -12.57 -7.59 -6.61
N GLN A 3 -13.07 -7.17 -5.44
CA GLN A 3 -12.33 -6.38 -4.45
C GLN A 3 -12.58 -6.92 -3.05
N LEU A 4 -11.56 -6.80 -2.19
CA LEU A 4 -11.73 -6.83 -0.75
C LEU A 4 -11.93 -5.38 -0.28
N LYS A 5 -13.06 -5.08 0.34
CA LYS A 5 -13.39 -3.75 0.87
C LYS A 5 -13.15 -3.69 2.37
N TYR A 6 -12.76 -2.51 2.86
CA TYR A 6 -12.49 -2.26 4.27
C TYR A 6 -13.46 -1.22 4.81
N ASP A 7 -14.06 -1.49 5.97
CA ASP A 7 -14.99 -0.58 6.63
C ASP A 7 -14.23 0.36 7.59
N ILE A 8 -13.59 1.37 7.02
CA ILE A 8 -12.81 2.35 7.78
C ILE A 8 -13.72 3.48 8.30
N HIS A 9 -14.57 4.04 7.41
CA HIS A 9 -15.47 5.14 7.74
C HIS A 9 -16.57 5.24 6.66
N PRO A 10 -17.82 5.67 6.98
CA PRO A 10 -18.94 5.72 6.03
C PRO A 10 -18.69 6.53 4.74
N HIS A 11 -17.84 7.55 4.80
CA HIS A 11 -17.49 8.40 3.67
C HIS A 11 -16.13 8.01 3.03
N ILE A 12 -15.58 6.86 3.35
CA ILE A 12 -14.30 6.39 2.80
C ILE A 12 -14.52 5.10 2.03
N THR A 13 -14.09 5.08 0.79
CA THR A 13 -13.96 3.86 -0.02
C THR A 13 -12.52 3.38 0.09
N ALA A 14 -12.30 2.23 0.73
CA ALA A 14 -10.99 1.61 0.90
C ALA A 14 -11.05 0.15 0.45
N PHE A 15 -10.09 -0.30 -0.36
CA PHE A 15 -10.15 -1.63 -0.96
C PHE A 15 -8.81 -2.14 -1.47
N SER A 16 -8.72 -3.44 -1.68
CA SER A 16 -7.67 -4.12 -2.45
C SER A 16 -8.28 -4.90 -3.61
N THR A 17 -7.74 -4.74 -4.82
CA THR A 17 -8.22 -5.46 -6.01
C THR A 17 -7.71 -6.90 -6.00
N LYS A 18 -8.58 -7.86 -6.34
CA LYS A 18 -8.17 -9.24 -6.54
C LYS A 18 -7.57 -9.44 -7.94
N ARG A 19 -6.79 -10.49 -8.10
CA ARG A 19 -6.14 -10.88 -9.34
C ARG A 19 -7.13 -11.19 -10.48
N GLY A 20 -8.28 -11.79 -10.16
CA GLY A 20 -9.40 -11.96 -11.09
C GLY A 20 -9.16 -12.88 -12.28
N GLY A 21 -8.25 -13.86 -12.20
CA GLY A 21 -8.03 -14.81 -13.28
C GLY A 21 -6.68 -15.53 -13.24
N ALA A 22 -6.47 -16.47 -14.15
CA ALA A 22 -5.22 -17.20 -14.31
C ALA A 22 -4.17 -16.39 -15.11
N GLY A 23 -2.92 -16.88 -15.12
CA GLY A 23 -1.82 -16.24 -15.86
C GLY A 23 -1.05 -15.21 -15.03
N GLN A 24 0.03 -14.71 -15.61
CA GLN A 24 1.00 -13.82 -14.95
C GLN A 24 0.37 -12.49 -14.52
N TYR A 25 -0.52 -11.93 -15.33
CA TYR A 25 -1.19 -10.66 -15.06
C TYR A 25 -2.63 -10.82 -14.59
N GLY A 26 -3.14 -12.06 -14.52
CA GLY A 26 -4.52 -12.35 -14.14
C GLY A 26 -5.55 -11.70 -15.05
N GLY A 27 -6.78 -11.50 -14.54
CA GLY A 27 -7.84 -10.79 -15.24
C GLY A 27 -7.93 -9.30 -14.87
N PHE A 28 -7.17 -8.84 -13.89
CA PHE A 28 -7.23 -7.46 -13.43
C PHE A 28 -5.87 -6.95 -12.92
N ASN A 29 -5.30 -5.96 -13.62
CA ASN A 29 -4.07 -5.27 -13.25
C ASN A 29 -4.10 -3.84 -13.81
N ILE A 30 -3.86 -2.83 -12.97
CA ILE A 30 -3.86 -1.42 -13.39
C ILE A 30 -2.48 -0.78 -13.43
N THR A 31 -1.43 -1.58 -13.19
CA THR A 31 -0.06 -1.09 -13.04
C THR A 31 0.69 -1.10 -14.38
N HIS A 32 1.15 0.07 -14.81
CA HIS A 32 1.78 0.25 -16.13
C HIS A 32 3.24 -0.27 -16.21
N TYR A 33 3.91 -0.48 -15.09
CA TYR A 33 5.34 -0.75 -15.03
C TYR A 33 5.72 -2.19 -14.65
N CYS A 34 4.79 -3.13 -14.76
CA CYS A 34 5.05 -4.55 -14.49
C CYS A 34 5.14 -5.43 -15.75
N GLY A 35 5.20 -4.82 -16.96
CA GLY A 35 5.35 -5.54 -18.22
C GLY A 35 4.06 -6.05 -18.86
N ASP A 36 2.90 -5.78 -18.27
CA ASP A 36 1.60 -6.15 -18.83
C ASP A 36 1.26 -5.37 -20.13
N ASN A 37 0.36 -5.91 -20.91
CA ASN A 37 -0.14 -5.27 -22.12
C ASN A 37 -0.83 -3.93 -21.80
N LYS A 38 -0.39 -2.85 -22.48
CA LYS A 38 -0.92 -1.50 -22.23
C LYS A 38 -2.43 -1.37 -22.42
N GLN A 39 -3.01 -2.09 -23.39
CA GLN A 39 -4.44 -2.08 -23.64
C GLN A 39 -5.21 -2.81 -22.52
N HIS A 40 -4.66 -3.91 -22.00
CA HIS A 40 -5.22 -4.61 -20.86
C HIS A 40 -5.22 -3.72 -19.61
N VAL A 41 -4.10 -3.08 -19.30
CA VAL A 41 -4.00 -2.14 -18.17
C VAL A 41 -4.98 -0.97 -18.33
N ALA A 42 -5.07 -0.36 -19.51
CA ALA A 42 -6.01 0.74 -19.77
C ALA A 42 -7.46 0.29 -19.60
N HIS A 43 -7.81 -0.92 -20.06
CA HIS A 43 -9.14 -1.49 -19.87
C HIS A 43 -9.44 -1.70 -18.37
N CYS A 44 -8.51 -2.27 -17.60
CA CYS A 44 -8.66 -2.48 -16.15
C CYS A 44 -8.81 -1.16 -15.40
N ARG A 45 -8.03 -0.13 -15.76
CA ARG A 45 -8.16 1.22 -15.18
C ARG A 45 -9.53 1.83 -15.46
N ALA A 46 -10.02 1.74 -16.70
CA ALA A 46 -11.35 2.23 -17.07
C ALA A 46 -12.48 1.52 -16.30
N LEU A 47 -12.35 0.19 -16.06
CA LEU A 47 -13.30 -0.56 -15.24
C LEU A 47 -13.29 -0.06 -13.78
N LEU A 48 -12.12 0.16 -13.20
CA LEU A 48 -11.98 0.67 -11.83
C LEU A 48 -12.58 2.07 -11.71
N CYS A 49 -12.20 2.98 -12.61
CA CYS A 49 -12.69 4.35 -12.61
C CYS A 49 -14.23 4.41 -12.71
N ARG A 50 -14.82 3.57 -13.58
CA ARG A 50 -16.29 3.47 -13.69
C ARG A 50 -16.93 3.00 -12.39
N GLU A 51 -16.35 2.01 -11.69
CA GLU A 51 -16.89 1.53 -10.42
C GLU A 51 -16.78 2.58 -9.31
N LEU A 52 -15.68 3.36 -9.30
CA LEU A 52 -15.48 4.44 -8.35
C LEU A 52 -16.25 5.73 -8.70
N GLY A 53 -16.81 5.84 -9.92
CA GLY A 53 -17.48 7.03 -10.39
C GLY A 53 -16.54 8.23 -10.62
N ILE A 54 -15.29 7.97 -11.02
CA ILE A 54 -14.25 8.97 -11.31
C ILE A 54 -13.73 8.79 -12.74
N THR A 55 -12.90 9.74 -13.21
CA THR A 55 -12.11 9.60 -14.44
C THR A 55 -10.66 9.17 -14.10
N ASP A 56 -9.90 8.75 -15.10
CA ASP A 56 -8.53 8.25 -14.91
C ASP A 56 -7.59 9.31 -14.31
N ASP A 57 -7.84 10.59 -14.57
CA ASP A 57 -7.07 11.71 -14.01
C ASP A 57 -7.20 11.83 -12.48
N TRP A 58 -8.26 11.25 -11.89
CA TRP A 58 -8.49 11.22 -10.45
C TRP A 58 -8.05 9.90 -9.80
N LEU A 59 -7.37 9.02 -10.54
CA LEU A 59 -6.79 7.77 -10.08
C LEU A 59 -5.26 7.89 -10.02
N VAL A 60 -4.74 8.17 -8.82
CA VAL A 60 -3.31 8.45 -8.60
C VAL A 60 -2.59 7.22 -8.08
N LEU A 61 -1.59 6.77 -8.82
CA LEU A 61 -0.75 5.62 -8.52
C LEU A 61 0.73 5.99 -8.72
N PRO A 62 1.57 6.03 -7.65
CA PRO A 62 2.97 6.34 -7.77
C PRO A 62 3.77 5.20 -8.41
N ARG A 63 4.94 5.53 -8.95
CA ARG A 63 5.96 4.56 -9.33
C ARG A 63 6.90 4.31 -8.16
N GLN A 64 6.54 3.36 -7.33
CA GLN A 64 7.22 2.99 -6.09
C GLN A 64 8.62 2.40 -6.37
N THR A 65 9.59 2.72 -5.50
CA THR A 65 10.98 2.27 -5.62
C THR A 65 11.50 1.60 -4.34
N HIS A 66 10.60 1.27 -3.41
CA HIS A 66 10.87 0.67 -2.10
C HIS A 66 11.65 1.62 -1.17
N GLY A 67 11.45 2.92 -1.34
CA GLY A 67 11.98 4.00 -0.52
C GLY A 67 11.06 4.36 0.66
N CYS A 68 11.15 5.62 1.09
CA CYS A 68 10.33 6.18 2.16
C CYS A 68 9.81 7.60 1.84
N GLU A 69 9.82 7.98 0.55
CA GLU A 69 9.33 9.28 0.11
C GLU A 69 7.80 9.32 0.13
N VAL A 70 7.26 10.42 0.65
CA VAL A 70 5.83 10.69 0.80
C VAL A 70 5.44 11.91 -0.02
N LEU A 71 4.36 11.80 -0.80
CA LEU A 71 3.84 12.91 -1.61
C LEU A 71 2.41 13.26 -1.20
N ASN A 72 2.17 14.55 -0.94
CA ASN A 72 0.80 15.07 -0.79
C ASN A 72 0.21 15.40 -2.16
N ILE A 73 -0.94 14.79 -2.45
CA ILE A 73 -1.74 15.02 -3.66
C ILE A 73 -2.76 16.11 -3.32
N ASP A 74 -2.48 17.32 -3.75
CA ASP A 74 -3.30 18.52 -3.54
C ASP A 74 -3.79 19.11 -4.88
N ALA A 75 -4.51 20.22 -4.81
CA ALA A 75 -5.00 20.90 -6.01
C ALA A 75 -3.88 21.38 -6.94
N ALA A 76 -2.70 21.72 -6.39
CA ALA A 76 -1.56 22.12 -7.21
C ALA A 76 -1.03 20.93 -8.01
N PHE A 77 -0.92 19.75 -7.37
CA PHE A 77 -0.57 18.51 -8.06
C PHE A 77 -1.59 18.15 -9.17
N MET A 78 -2.88 18.27 -8.87
CA MET A 78 -3.93 17.92 -9.85
C MET A 78 -3.97 18.88 -11.05
N ASN A 79 -3.44 20.11 -10.90
CA ASN A 79 -3.32 21.09 -11.98
C ASN A 79 -1.99 21.01 -12.76
N ASP A 80 -1.04 20.18 -12.34
CA ASP A 80 0.20 19.93 -13.10
C ASP A 80 -0.13 19.19 -14.42
N SER A 81 0.74 19.35 -15.43
CA SER A 81 0.64 18.53 -16.64
C SER A 81 0.88 17.04 -16.34
N SER A 82 0.37 16.15 -17.20
CA SER A 82 0.54 14.68 -17.02
C SER A 82 2.01 14.26 -16.93
N GLU A 83 2.90 14.93 -17.68
CA GLU A 83 4.34 14.69 -17.63
C GLU A 83 4.90 15.05 -16.25
N ARG A 84 4.50 16.23 -15.72
CA ARG A 84 4.96 16.70 -14.42
C ARG A 84 4.40 15.85 -13.26
N GLN A 85 3.15 15.42 -13.36
CA GLN A 85 2.57 14.46 -12.39
C GLN A 85 3.36 13.15 -12.40
N THR A 86 3.68 12.63 -13.58
CA THR A 86 4.46 11.39 -13.74
C THR A 86 5.86 11.52 -13.13
N GLU A 87 6.54 12.66 -13.34
CA GLU A 87 7.84 12.96 -12.74
C GLU A 87 7.75 12.99 -11.20
N ARG A 88 6.77 13.71 -10.66
CA ARG A 88 6.57 13.83 -9.21
C ARG A 88 6.19 12.52 -8.54
N LEU A 89 5.50 11.62 -9.25
CA LEU A 89 5.10 10.30 -8.74
C LEU A 89 6.24 9.28 -8.79
N HIS A 90 7.35 9.58 -9.47
CA HIS A 90 8.48 8.67 -9.54
C HIS A 90 9.26 8.64 -8.22
N GLY A 91 9.49 7.44 -7.66
CA GLY A 91 10.24 7.26 -6.42
C GLY A 91 9.40 7.47 -5.14
N ILE A 92 8.09 7.69 -5.28
CA ILE A 92 7.17 7.87 -4.16
C ILE A 92 6.65 6.52 -3.70
N ASP A 93 6.72 6.27 -2.40
CA ASP A 93 6.27 5.02 -1.78
C ASP A 93 5.06 5.24 -0.83
N ALA A 94 4.68 6.50 -0.56
CA ALA A 94 3.43 6.81 0.10
C ALA A 94 2.78 8.07 -0.49
N VAL A 95 1.45 8.09 -0.56
CA VAL A 95 0.67 9.22 -1.04
C VAL A 95 -0.42 9.59 -0.04
N ILE A 96 -0.66 10.89 0.13
CA ILE A 96 -1.65 11.46 1.06
C ILE A 96 -2.58 12.38 0.27
N THR A 97 -3.85 12.47 0.64
CA THR A 97 -4.76 13.49 0.10
C THR A 97 -5.88 13.83 1.06
N ALA A 98 -6.35 15.08 0.98
CA ALA A 98 -7.62 15.56 1.55
C ALA A 98 -8.64 15.89 0.46
N LEU A 99 -8.34 15.63 -0.82
CA LEU A 99 -9.23 15.94 -1.93
C LEU A 99 -10.33 14.88 -2.06
N PRO A 100 -11.62 15.26 -1.98
CA PRO A 100 -12.71 14.34 -2.25
C PRO A 100 -12.64 13.80 -3.69
N ARG A 101 -13.14 12.58 -3.89
CA ARG A 101 -13.22 11.91 -5.20
C ARG A 101 -11.87 11.68 -5.89
N THR A 102 -10.76 11.86 -5.17
CA THR A 102 -9.42 11.49 -5.63
C THR A 102 -9.06 10.13 -5.05
N CYS A 103 -9.01 9.11 -5.89
CA CYS A 103 -8.58 7.77 -5.47
C CYS A 103 -7.06 7.70 -5.52
N ILE A 104 -6.43 7.65 -4.37
CA ILE A 104 -5.00 7.40 -4.24
C ILE A 104 -4.75 5.94 -3.89
N GLY A 105 -3.61 5.40 -4.26
CA GLY A 105 -3.29 4.02 -3.89
C GLY A 105 -1.86 3.62 -4.19
N VAL A 106 -1.52 2.42 -3.77
CA VAL A 106 -0.23 1.78 -4.03
C VAL A 106 -0.42 0.40 -4.65
N SER A 107 0.54 -0.02 -5.46
CA SER A 107 0.52 -1.33 -6.10
C SER A 107 1.50 -2.28 -5.44
N THR A 108 1.05 -3.50 -5.10
CA THR A 108 1.85 -4.49 -4.40
C THR A 108 1.73 -5.88 -5.03
N ALA A 109 2.76 -6.70 -4.78
CA ALA A 109 2.73 -8.15 -4.89
C ALA A 109 3.72 -8.64 -3.83
N ASP A 110 3.22 -9.00 -2.66
CA ASP A 110 3.91 -9.38 -1.43
C ASP A 110 4.29 -8.23 -0.48
N CYS A 111 4.75 -7.06 -0.95
CA CYS A 111 4.99 -5.91 -0.08
C CYS A 111 3.71 -5.51 0.67
N VAL A 112 3.88 -4.96 1.88
CA VAL A 112 2.74 -4.59 2.75
C VAL A 112 2.14 -3.26 2.30
N PRO A 113 0.88 -3.22 1.85
CA PRO A 113 0.15 -1.97 1.66
C PRO A 113 -0.53 -1.58 2.97
N ILE A 114 -0.50 -0.29 3.31
CA ILE A 114 -1.19 0.23 4.49
C ILE A 114 -2.07 1.40 4.05
N LEU A 115 -3.36 1.31 4.36
CA LEU A 115 -4.33 2.36 4.11
C LEU A 115 -4.62 3.08 5.41
N LEU A 116 -4.49 4.40 5.43
CA LEU A 116 -4.69 5.24 6.61
C LEU A 116 -5.82 6.24 6.35
N CYS A 117 -6.59 6.53 7.39
CA CYS A 117 -7.61 7.57 7.36
C CYS A 117 -7.66 8.31 8.70
N ASP A 118 -7.41 9.62 8.70
CA ASP A 118 -7.84 10.48 9.81
C ASP A 118 -9.33 10.76 9.65
N THR A 119 -10.14 10.22 10.56
CA THR A 119 -11.60 10.26 10.49
C THR A 119 -12.19 11.61 10.92
N GLN A 120 -11.40 12.48 11.54
CA GLN A 120 -11.81 13.83 11.95
C GLN A 120 -11.46 14.87 10.91
N ARG A 121 -10.28 14.75 10.29
CA ARG A 121 -9.79 15.67 9.26
C ARG A 121 -10.21 15.29 7.86
N MET A 122 -10.71 14.05 7.68
CA MET A 122 -11.00 13.46 6.38
C MET A 122 -9.77 13.55 5.46
N VAL A 123 -8.67 12.98 5.92
CA VAL A 123 -7.41 12.85 5.19
C VAL A 123 -7.10 11.38 5.05
N VAL A 124 -6.74 10.95 3.85
CA VAL A 124 -6.42 9.55 3.57
C VAL A 124 -5.00 9.40 3.06
N ALA A 125 -4.41 8.24 3.30
CA ALA A 125 -3.10 7.89 2.77
C ALA A 125 -3.04 6.42 2.34
N ALA A 126 -2.18 6.15 1.36
CA ALA A 126 -1.82 4.81 0.93
C ALA A 126 -0.30 4.66 0.96
N VAL A 127 0.20 3.66 1.67
CA VAL A 127 1.61 3.43 1.95
C VAL A 127 2.06 2.08 1.37
N HIS A 128 3.18 2.07 0.66
CA HIS A 128 3.86 0.87 0.21
C HIS A 128 5.03 0.55 1.16
N ALA A 129 4.80 -0.35 2.10
CA ALA A 129 5.79 -0.78 3.08
C ALA A 129 6.42 -2.13 2.68
N GLY A 130 7.25 -2.14 1.63
CA GLY A 130 8.18 -3.25 1.39
C GLY A 130 9.18 -3.34 2.54
N TRP A 131 9.96 -4.43 2.66
CA TRP A 131 10.86 -4.60 3.80
C TRP A 131 11.86 -3.43 3.97
N ARG A 132 12.35 -2.86 2.86
CA ARG A 132 13.24 -1.69 2.89
C ARG A 132 12.53 -0.44 3.41
N GLY A 133 11.32 -0.16 2.91
CA GLY A 133 10.49 0.94 3.38
C GLY A 133 10.08 0.77 4.85
N THR A 134 9.78 -0.47 5.27
CA THR A 134 9.52 -0.80 6.68
C THR A 134 10.72 -0.48 7.56
N VAL A 135 11.92 -0.92 7.18
CA VAL A 135 13.17 -0.60 7.91
C VAL A 135 13.44 0.90 7.92
N ALA A 136 13.15 1.60 6.82
CA ALA A 136 13.30 3.06 6.67
C ALA A 136 12.15 3.85 7.30
N ARG A 137 11.22 3.20 8.04
CA ARG A 137 10.15 3.85 8.79
C ARG A 137 9.14 4.62 7.94
N ILE A 138 8.79 4.12 6.74
CA ILE A 138 7.84 4.78 5.81
C ILE A 138 6.50 5.12 6.46
N VAL A 139 6.00 4.28 7.38
CA VAL A 139 4.74 4.52 8.11
C VAL A 139 4.84 5.75 9.00
N GLU A 140 5.95 5.88 9.73
CA GLU A 140 6.23 7.03 10.61
C GLU A 140 6.33 8.31 9.77
N HIS A 141 7.08 8.30 8.66
CA HIS A 141 7.19 9.43 7.72
C HIS A 141 5.82 9.83 7.15
N CYS A 142 4.96 8.85 6.83
CA CYS A 142 3.63 9.14 6.33
C CYS A 142 2.75 9.82 7.39
N ILE A 143 2.71 9.29 8.62
CA ILE A 143 1.93 9.87 9.72
C ILE A 143 2.44 11.26 10.08
N GLU A 144 3.77 11.47 10.15
CA GLU A 144 4.36 12.79 10.36
C GLU A 144 3.98 13.78 9.26
N SER A 145 3.94 13.33 8.00
CA SER A 145 3.53 14.17 6.87
C SER A 145 2.03 14.50 6.94
N MET A 146 1.18 13.57 7.35
CA MET A 146 -0.25 13.80 7.60
C MET A 146 -0.45 14.85 8.69
N ASP A 147 0.32 14.80 9.78
CA ASP A 147 0.28 15.82 10.85
C ASP A 147 0.78 17.17 10.33
N LYS A 148 1.98 17.24 9.78
CA LYS A 148 2.61 18.50 9.31
C LYS A 148 1.78 19.25 8.27
N ILE A 149 1.13 18.52 7.35
CA ILE A 149 0.42 19.12 6.20
C ILE A 149 -1.05 19.39 6.54
N HIS A 150 -1.69 18.47 7.26
CA HIS A 150 -3.14 18.49 7.48
C HIS A 150 -3.54 18.59 8.96
N GLY A 151 -2.59 18.55 9.89
CA GLY A 151 -2.86 18.57 11.34
C GLY A 151 -3.56 17.30 11.82
N CYS A 152 -3.31 16.19 11.17
CA CYS A 152 -3.85 14.89 11.57
C CYS A 152 -3.25 14.45 12.91
N ARG A 153 -4.06 13.81 13.75
CA ARG A 153 -3.60 13.30 15.03
C ARG A 153 -3.62 11.79 15.04
N PRO A 154 -2.55 11.11 15.48
CA PRO A 154 -2.47 9.65 15.47
C PRO A 154 -3.67 8.95 16.12
N GLN A 155 -4.23 9.52 17.21
CA GLN A 155 -5.40 8.95 17.89
C GLN A 155 -6.68 8.94 17.04
N ASP A 156 -6.77 9.77 16.01
CA ASP A 156 -7.91 9.87 15.11
C ASP A 156 -7.71 9.03 13.83
N ILE A 157 -6.52 8.42 13.66
CA ILE A 157 -6.18 7.59 12.51
C ILE A 157 -6.72 6.18 12.70
N LYS A 158 -7.38 5.67 11.67
CA LYS A 158 -7.63 4.25 11.44
C LYS A 158 -6.70 3.72 10.36
N ALA A 159 -6.19 2.52 10.54
CA ALA A 159 -5.21 1.88 9.66
C ALA A 159 -5.65 0.47 9.27
N VAL A 160 -5.47 0.11 8.01
CA VAL A 160 -5.62 -1.26 7.52
C VAL A 160 -4.30 -1.73 6.92
N ILE A 161 -3.72 -2.78 7.48
CA ILE A 161 -2.63 -3.56 6.90
C ILE A 161 -3.27 -4.59 5.96
N ALA A 162 -3.19 -4.33 4.66
CA ALA A 162 -3.93 -5.07 3.64
C ALA A 162 -3.17 -6.32 3.14
N PRO A 163 -3.73 -7.15 2.23
CA PRO A 163 -3.14 -8.40 1.78
C PRO A 163 -1.69 -8.27 1.30
N SER A 164 -0.81 -9.07 1.84
CA SER A 164 0.63 -9.07 1.58
C SER A 164 1.26 -10.39 2.01
N ILE A 165 2.56 -10.56 1.87
CA ILE A 165 3.23 -11.81 2.25
C ILE A 165 3.22 -11.99 3.78
N GLY A 166 2.73 -13.12 4.25
CA GLY A 166 2.74 -13.45 5.68
C GLY A 166 4.10 -14.00 6.14
N CYS A 167 4.36 -13.92 7.43
CA CYS A 167 5.61 -14.32 8.07
C CYS A 167 6.10 -15.71 7.63
N ALA A 168 5.23 -16.73 7.64
CA ALA A 168 5.60 -18.09 7.27
C ALA A 168 6.14 -18.24 5.83
N ALA A 169 5.74 -17.33 4.93
CA ALA A 169 6.17 -17.32 3.52
C ALA A 169 7.31 -16.33 3.24
N PHE A 170 7.56 -15.37 4.15
CA PHE A 170 8.58 -14.34 3.96
C PHE A 170 9.91 -14.78 4.55
N GLU A 171 10.50 -15.80 3.92
CA GLU A 171 11.86 -16.25 4.17
C GLU A 171 12.88 -15.24 3.64
N VAL A 172 13.90 -14.90 4.44
CA VAL A 172 14.91 -13.87 4.14
C VAL A 172 16.31 -14.35 4.53
N GLY A 173 17.34 -13.69 3.97
CA GLY A 173 18.73 -13.88 4.35
C GLY A 173 19.11 -13.11 5.62
N ASP A 174 20.33 -13.41 6.10
CA ASP A 174 20.86 -12.75 7.31
C ASP A 174 21.01 -11.23 7.13
N GLU A 175 21.20 -10.75 5.91
CA GLU A 175 21.32 -9.32 5.59
C GLU A 175 20.00 -8.54 5.85
N VAL A 176 18.85 -9.18 5.59
CA VAL A 176 17.54 -8.56 5.88
C VAL A 176 17.28 -8.56 7.38
N TYR A 177 17.58 -9.69 8.06
CA TYR A 177 17.47 -9.75 9.51
C TYR A 177 18.34 -8.67 10.18
N ALA A 178 19.60 -8.54 9.79
CA ALA A 178 20.52 -7.53 10.33
C ALA A 178 20.04 -6.09 10.05
N ALA A 179 19.37 -5.84 8.92
CA ALA A 179 18.80 -4.55 8.62
C ALA A 179 17.68 -4.17 9.59
N PHE A 180 16.77 -5.09 9.92
CA PHE A 180 15.73 -4.87 10.93
C PHE A 180 16.31 -4.69 12.33
N GLU A 181 17.28 -5.53 12.72
CA GLU A 181 17.95 -5.42 14.02
C GLU A 181 18.64 -4.06 14.17
N LYS A 182 19.44 -3.64 13.17
CA LYS A 182 20.07 -2.32 13.12
C LYS A 182 19.04 -1.17 13.11
N GLY A 183 17.89 -1.39 12.48
CA GLY A 183 16.77 -0.46 12.47
C GLY A 183 16.03 -0.37 13.81
N GLY A 184 16.46 -1.09 14.85
CA GLY A 184 15.90 -1.04 16.21
C GLY A 184 14.55 -1.74 16.35
N PHE A 185 14.23 -2.70 15.47
CA PHE A 185 13.01 -3.48 15.61
C PHE A 185 13.13 -4.54 16.73
N PRO A 186 12.04 -4.87 17.43
CA PRO A 186 12.03 -5.91 18.45
C PRO A 186 12.08 -7.31 17.80
N MET A 187 13.26 -7.77 17.44
CA MET A 187 13.44 -8.99 16.65
C MET A 187 12.78 -10.23 17.24
N LYS A 188 12.65 -10.29 18.57
CA LYS A 188 11.95 -11.38 19.28
C LYS A 188 10.45 -11.44 18.94
N GLU A 189 9.86 -10.31 18.52
CA GLU A 189 8.43 -10.20 18.22
C GLU A 189 8.15 -10.41 16.73
N ILE A 190 9.09 -9.96 15.85
CA ILE A 190 8.88 -9.95 14.41
C ILE A 190 9.67 -11.02 13.64
N ALA A 191 10.60 -11.73 14.28
CA ALA A 191 11.45 -12.70 13.58
C ALA A 191 11.40 -14.09 14.20
N THR A 192 11.32 -15.10 13.33
CA THR A 192 11.46 -16.50 13.70
C THR A 192 12.56 -17.14 12.85
N ARG A 193 13.33 -18.09 13.42
CA ARG A 193 14.35 -18.84 12.69
C ARG A 193 13.91 -20.27 12.50
N GLN A 194 13.91 -20.72 11.25
CA GLN A 194 13.82 -22.11 10.86
C GLN A 194 15.14 -22.50 10.19
N ALA A 195 15.14 -23.02 8.94
CA ALA A 195 16.36 -23.15 8.14
C ALA A 195 16.97 -21.76 7.82
N LYS A 196 16.10 -20.78 7.56
CA LYS A 196 16.44 -19.36 7.39
C LYS A 196 15.58 -18.49 8.31
N TRP A 197 15.80 -17.20 8.25
CA TRP A 197 14.96 -16.22 8.96
C TRP A 197 13.64 -16.02 8.24
N HIS A 198 12.59 -15.81 9.03
CA HIS A 198 11.28 -15.35 8.59
C HIS A 198 10.94 -14.08 9.35
N ILE A 199 10.52 -13.04 8.65
CA ILE A 199 10.18 -11.74 9.24
C ILE A 199 8.67 -11.52 9.10
N ASP A 200 8.03 -11.11 10.20
CA ASP A 200 6.64 -10.69 10.22
C ASP A 200 6.56 -9.19 9.89
N LEU A 201 6.32 -8.89 8.60
CA LEU A 201 6.16 -7.52 8.14
C LEU A 201 4.85 -6.89 8.63
N TRP A 202 3.80 -7.70 8.88
CA TRP A 202 2.54 -7.19 9.41
C TRP A 202 2.77 -6.65 10.82
N GLU A 203 3.39 -7.45 11.68
CA GLU A 203 3.70 -7.06 13.04
C GLU A 203 4.71 -5.90 13.08
N ALA A 204 5.74 -5.91 12.24
CA ALA A 204 6.71 -4.82 12.17
C ALA A 204 6.05 -3.47 11.85
N ASN A 205 5.10 -3.44 10.90
CA ASN A 205 4.37 -2.22 10.57
C ASN A 205 3.29 -1.87 11.62
N ARG A 206 2.64 -2.86 12.24
CA ARG A 206 1.72 -2.64 13.36
C ARG A 206 2.43 -1.95 14.52
N LEU A 207 3.62 -2.39 14.86
CA LEU A 207 4.44 -1.78 15.92
C LEU A 207 4.84 -0.35 15.61
N GLN A 208 5.13 -0.01 14.34
CA GLN A 208 5.35 1.38 13.93
C GLN A 208 4.10 2.24 14.12
N LEU A 209 2.92 1.75 13.69
CA LEU A 209 1.65 2.46 13.90
C LEU A 209 1.40 2.74 15.39
N LEU A 210 1.62 1.75 16.25
CA LEU A 210 1.48 1.90 17.71
C LEU A 210 2.49 2.91 18.27
N ALA A 211 3.74 2.86 17.82
CA ALA A 211 4.79 3.78 18.25
C ALA A 211 4.47 5.23 17.85
N CYS A 212 3.80 5.45 16.72
CA CYS A 212 3.28 6.75 16.31
C CYS A 212 2.08 7.22 17.15
N GLY A 213 1.48 6.35 17.99
CA GLY A 213 0.33 6.69 18.81
C GLY A 213 -1.03 6.35 18.20
N VAL A 214 -1.07 5.58 17.10
CA VAL A 214 -2.34 5.04 16.57
C VAL A 214 -2.88 4.00 17.55
N PRO A 215 -4.14 4.12 18.02
CA PRO A 215 -4.71 3.18 18.98
C PRO A 215 -4.79 1.76 18.42
N ALA A 216 -4.48 0.75 19.22
CA ALA A 216 -4.47 -0.64 18.77
C ALA A 216 -5.82 -1.10 18.18
N GLN A 217 -6.94 -0.63 18.74
CA GLN A 217 -8.29 -0.92 18.22
C GLN A 217 -8.61 -0.26 16.88
N ASN A 218 -7.77 0.70 16.44
CA ASN A 218 -7.88 1.38 15.15
C ASN A 218 -7.02 0.73 14.07
N ILE A 219 -6.29 -0.35 14.39
CA ILE A 219 -5.40 -1.06 13.46
C ILE A 219 -6.02 -2.39 13.10
N GLU A 220 -6.43 -2.55 11.87
CA GLU A 220 -6.91 -3.80 11.30
C GLU A 220 -5.79 -4.48 10.50
N ILE A 221 -5.64 -5.79 10.64
CA ILE A 221 -4.77 -6.62 9.79
C ILE A 221 -5.67 -7.58 9.01
N ALA A 222 -5.65 -7.50 7.69
CA ALA A 222 -6.47 -8.36 6.82
C ALA A 222 -6.12 -9.85 6.96
N GLY A 223 -4.90 -10.19 7.40
CA GLY A 223 -4.49 -11.56 7.68
C GLY A 223 -4.40 -12.46 6.44
N ILE A 224 -4.34 -11.88 5.25
CA ILE A 224 -4.33 -12.59 3.96
C ILE A 224 -2.90 -12.63 3.42
N CYS A 225 -2.35 -13.85 3.32
CA CYS A 225 -1.02 -14.06 2.74
C CYS A 225 -1.13 -14.23 1.22
N THR A 226 -0.59 -13.26 0.46
CA THR A 226 -0.59 -13.26 -1.01
C THR A 226 0.13 -14.45 -1.61
N HIS A 227 1.21 -14.91 -0.97
CA HIS A 227 1.98 -16.08 -1.42
C HIS A 227 1.18 -17.38 -1.32
N THR A 228 0.47 -17.62 -0.22
CA THR A 228 -0.32 -18.85 -0.03
C THR A 228 -1.64 -18.79 -0.80
N GLN A 229 -2.22 -17.61 -0.93
CA GLN A 229 -3.48 -17.38 -1.64
C GLN A 229 -3.26 -16.77 -3.04
N HIS A 230 -2.18 -17.16 -3.71
CA HIS A 230 -1.78 -16.62 -5.02
C HIS A 230 -2.79 -16.92 -6.16
N ALA A 231 -3.76 -17.76 -5.95
CA ALA A 231 -4.87 -17.93 -6.88
C ALA A 231 -5.78 -16.69 -6.96
N GLU A 232 -5.94 -15.97 -5.83
CA GLU A 232 -6.77 -14.78 -5.72
C GLU A 232 -5.95 -13.48 -5.68
N TRP A 233 -4.67 -13.55 -5.30
CA TRP A 233 -3.81 -12.40 -5.08
C TRP A 233 -2.50 -12.49 -5.86
N PHE A 234 -1.99 -11.36 -6.34
CA PHE A 234 -0.66 -11.35 -6.93
C PHE A 234 0.43 -11.51 -5.87
N SER A 235 1.40 -12.36 -6.17
CA SER A 235 2.58 -12.58 -5.35
C SER A 235 3.82 -12.64 -6.25
N ALA A 236 4.73 -11.71 -6.11
CA ALA A 236 5.97 -11.68 -6.86
C ALA A 236 6.89 -12.85 -6.50
N ARG A 237 6.86 -13.29 -5.24
CA ARG A 237 7.60 -14.47 -4.75
C ARG A 237 7.12 -15.75 -5.42
N ARG A 238 5.81 -15.84 -5.74
CA ARG A 238 5.19 -17.05 -6.30
C ARG A 238 5.09 -17.01 -7.82
N LEU A 239 4.81 -15.85 -8.41
CA LEU A 239 4.47 -15.68 -9.83
C LEU A 239 5.59 -15.01 -10.64
N GLY A 240 6.64 -14.54 -9.97
CA GLY A 240 7.73 -13.76 -10.56
C GLY A 240 7.56 -12.26 -10.42
N ILE A 241 8.69 -11.55 -10.47
CA ILE A 241 8.75 -10.09 -10.25
C ILE A 241 7.97 -9.29 -11.29
N GLU A 242 7.81 -9.82 -12.48
CA GLU A 242 7.06 -9.18 -13.58
C GLU A 242 5.58 -9.54 -13.60
N SER A 243 5.07 -10.23 -12.58
CA SER A 243 3.63 -10.49 -12.46
C SER A 243 2.83 -9.21 -12.27
N GLY A 244 1.49 -9.30 -12.44
CA GLY A 244 0.58 -8.19 -12.13
C GLY A 244 0.67 -7.73 -10.67
N ARG A 245 -0.04 -6.65 -10.36
CA ARG A 245 -0.04 -6.04 -9.01
C ARG A 245 -1.46 -5.90 -8.48
N ILE A 246 -1.58 -6.06 -7.18
CA ILE A 246 -2.74 -5.69 -6.39
C ILE A 246 -2.74 -4.16 -6.31
N PHE A 247 -3.82 -3.50 -6.66
CA PHE A 247 -4.01 -2.10 -6.34
C PHE A 247 -4.74 -1.98 -5.00
N ASN A 248 -4.15 -1.24 -4.08
CA ASN A 248 -4.69 -0.97 -2.76
C ASN A 248 -5.05 0.51 -2.73
N GLY A 249 -6.32 0.80 -2.88
CA GLY A 249 -6.85 2.14 -3.08
C GLY A 249 -7.65 2.65 -1.90
N ILE A 250 -7.62 3.99 -1.73
CA ILE A 250 -8.44 4.69 -0.76
C ILE A 250 -8.90 6.03 -1.33
N MET A 251 -10.16 6.41 -1.07
CA MET A 251 -10.78 7.60 -1.60
C MET A 251 -11.79 8.17 -0.60
N ILE A 252 -11.86 9.49 -0.49
CA ILE A 252 -12.92 10.23 0.22
C ILE A 252 -14.12 10.35 -0.75
N GLY A 253 -15.31 9.88 -0.32
CA GLY A 253 -16.55 9.93 -1.07
C GLY A 253 -17.15 11.31 -1.19
#